data_a236a3bf368a7bebac8c97e9f785e546
#
_entry.id   a236a3bf368a7bebac8c97e9f785e546
#
_cell.length_a   1.000
_cell.length_b   1.000
_cell.length_c   1.000
_cell.angle_alpha   90.00
_cell.angle_beta   90.00
_cell.angle_gamma   90.00
#
_symmetry.space_group_name_H-M   'P 1'
#
loop_
_entity.id
_entity.type
_entity.pdbx_description
1 polymer ?
#
loop_
_entity_poly.entity_id
_entity_poly.type
_entity_poly.pdbx_seq_one_letter_code
_entity_poly.pdbx_strand_id
1 'polypeptide(L)'
;KFFPYTQISIVVFPEGKIQNPNRFSEKTFKGSVPTIIRGAMQYLKDVVITEYVSKPKDRMQSERWFNYPYQALEESVVNAMYHRDYQEQQEVEITVEPEGIRILSLSGPDRSISNEALRECKSLHSRRYKNNRLGDFLKELDLTEGRCTGIPTIQDELAKNGSPRASIETDEERSYFLMFIPVHEGCGNVVRMKDNTGTSLSNMGQDETNVAQRLPKDCPKIAQSTLEAIIQDPYITIGQLSEVLKLSERTIKNRIALLKREGLITRIGSRTSGYWEVV
;
A
#
# COMPACT_ATOMS: atom_id res chain seq x y z
N LYS A 1 -2.76 4.78 -31.91
CA LYS A 1 -3.09 5.14 -30.51
C LYS A 1 -2.80 6.61 -30.34
N PHE A 2 -3.80 7.41 -29.96
CA PHE A 2 -3.62 8.87 -29.80
C PHE A 2 -2.90 9.23 -28.50
N PHE A 3 -3.10 8.47 -27.43
CA PHE A 3 -2.54 8.70 -26.11
C PHE A 3 -1.91 7.39 -25.56
N PRO A 4 -0.67 7.06 -25.96
CA PRO A 4 -0.07 5.77 -25.63
C PRO A 4 0.24 5.60 -24.13
N TYR A 5 0.42 6.70 -23.40
CA TYR A 5 0.78 6.72 -21.98
C TYR A 5 -0.44 6.89 -21.06
N THR A 6 -1.68 6.68 -21.58
CA THR A 6 -2.87 6.65 -20.75
C THR A 6 -2.91 5.35 -19.98
N GLN A 7 -2.34 5.36 -18.78
CA GLN A 7 -2.25 4.22 -17.88
C GLN A 7 -2.05 4.68 -16.43
N ILE A 8 -2.27 3.75 -15.51
CA ILE A 8 -1.89 3.88 -14.09
C ILE A 8 -0.90 2.77 -13.78
N SER A 9 0.23 3.12 -13.16
CA SER A 9 1.12 2.16 -12.50
C SER A 9 0.96 2.25 -10.99
N ILE A 10 0.78 1.10 -10.35
CA ILE A 10 0.76 0.98 -8.89
C ILE A 10 2.02 0.24 -8.47
N VAL A 11 2.85 0.90 -7.68
CA VAL A 11 4.09 0.35 -7.14
C VAL A 11 3.95 0.24 -5.63
N VAL A 12 4.16 -0.94 -5.08
CA VAL A 12 4.06 -1.20 -3.64
C VAL A 12 5.44 -1.51 -3.09
N PHE A 13 5.90 -0.70 -2.15
CA PHE A 13 7.13 -0.89 -1.38
C PHE A 13 6.77 -1.30 0.06
N PRO A 14 6.75 -2.60 0.39
CA PRO A 14 6.31 -3.06 1.72
C PRO A 14 7.14 -2.54 2.89
N GLU A 15 8.41 -2.26 2.64
CA GLU A 15 9.38 -1.76 3.63
C GLU A 15 9.72 -0.28 3.42
N GLY A 16 9.09 0.38 2.43
CA GLY A 16 9.40 1.74 2.02
C GLY A 16 10.49 1.80 0.94
N LYS A 17 10.34 2.76 0.02
CA LYS A 17 11.26 2.96 -1.13
C LYS A 17 12.68 3.33 -0.69
N ILE A 18 12.82 4.06 0.43
CA ILE A 18 14.11 4.48 0.96
C ILE A 18 14.79 3.34 1.69
N GLN A 19 14.05 2.57 2.49
CA GLN A 19 14.58 1.48 3.31
C GLN A 19 14.99 0.28 2.46
N ASN A 20 14.17 -0.08 1.48
CA ASN A 20 14.46 -1.20 0.59
C ASN A 20 13.96 -0.94 -0.85
N PRO A 21 14.71 -0.17 -1.67
CA PRO A 21 14.31 0.20 -3.03
C PRO A 21 14.23 -0.98 -4.00
N ASN A 22 14.84 -2.11 -3.67
CA ASN A 22 14.87 -3.29 -4.52
C ASN A 22 13.73 -4.29 -4.24
N ARG A 23 12.94 -4.06 -3.20
CA ARG A 23 11.79 -4.90 -2.83
C ARG A 23 10.49 -4.18 -3.09
N PHE A 24 9.96 -4.39 -4.29
CA PHE A 24 8.67 -3.81 -4.69
C PHE A 24 7.90 -4.77 -5.58
N SER A 25 6.60 -4.53 -5.68
CA SER A 25 5.76 -5.10 -6.72
C SER A 25 5.14 -3.98 -7.54
N GLU A 26 4.98 -4.22 -8.84
CA GLU A 26 4.42 -3.25 -9.77
C GLU A 26 3.28 -3.86 -10.57
N LYS A 27 2.23 -3.08 -10.77
CA LYS A 27 1.08 -3.44 -11.60
C LYS A 27 0.65 -2.26 -12.42
N THR A 28 0.65 -2.42 -13.75
CA THR A 28 0.20 -1.39 -14.70
C THR A 28 -1.17 -1.71 -15.26
N PHE A 29 -2.04 -0.71 -15.31
CA PHE A 29 -3.41 -0.77 -15.85
C PHE A 29 -3.51 0.04 -17.13
N LYS A 30 -3.92 -0.60 -18.22
CA LYS A 30 -4.04 -0.03 -19.57
C LYS A 30 -5.44 -0.26 -20.13
N GLY A 31 -5.89 0.65 -21.00
CA GLY A 31 -7.19 0.52 -21.66
C GLY A 31 -7.90 1.87 -21.80
N SER A 32 -9.23 1.87 -21.74
CA SER A 32 -10.01 3.10 -21.62
C SER A 32 -9.90 3.67 -20.20
N VAL A 33 -10.06 4.98 -20.05
CA VAL A 33 -9.95 5.64 -18.73
C VAL A 33 -10.83 4.97 -17.66
N PRO A 34 -12.11 4.66 -17.92
CA PRO A 34 -12.93 3.95 -16.93
C PRO A 34 -12.41 2.55 -16.60
N THR A 35 -11.88 1.82 -17.60
CA THR A 35 -11.30 0.49 -17.38
C THR A 35 -10.05 0.57 -16.52
N ILE A 36 -9.21 1.57 -16.75
CA ILE A 36 -8.00 1.82 -15.97
C ILE A 36 -8.36 2.14 -14.52
N ILE A 37 -9.28 3.08 -14.29
CA ILE A 37 -9.74 3.48 -12.95
C ILE A 37 -10.32 2.27 -12.21
N ARG A 38 -11.26 1.54 -12.82
CA ARG A 38 -11.88 0.36 -12.17
C ARG A 38 -10.87 -0.73 -11.87
N GLY A 39 -9.93 -0.99 -12.78
CA GLY A 39 -8.86 -1.97 -12.58
C GLY A 39 -7.91 -1.60 -11.46
N ALA A 40 -7.48 -0.34 -11.41
CA ALA A 40 -6.62 0.18 -10.35
C ALA A 40 -7.32 0.13 -8.98
N MET A 41 -8.59 0.57 -8.91
CA MET A 41 -9.37 0.55 -7.66
C MET A 41 -9.65 -0.87 -7.19
N GLN A 42 -9.94 -1.81 -8.11
CA GLN A 42 -10.10 -3.22 -7.74
C GLN A 42 -8.81 -3.79 -7.14
N TYR A 43 -7.66 -3.50 -7.75
CA TYR A 43 -6.37 -3.93 -7.22
C TYR A 43 -6.08 -3.33 -5.83
N LEU A 44 -6.29 -2.01 -5.66
CA LEU A 44 -6.13 -1.36 -4.36
C LEU A 44 -7.04 -1.98 -3.29
N LYS A 45 -8.28 -2.29 -3.64
CA LYS A 45 -9.25 -2.94 -2.75
C LYS A 45 -8.81 -4.36 -2.35
N ASP A 46 -8.31 -5.14 -3.30
CA ASP A 46 -7.99 -6.54 -3.09
C ASP A 46 -6.63 -6.74 -2.40
N VAL A 47 -5.66 -5.86 -2.69
CA VAL A 47 -4.27 -6.03 -2.27
C VAL A 47 -3.87 -5.09 -1.13
N VAL A 48 -4.33 -3.83 -1.17
CA VAL A 48 -3.83 -2.77 -0.29
C VAL A 48 -4.80 -2.46 0.84
N ILE A 49 -6.11 -2.26 0.54
CA ILE A 49 -7.10 -1.87 1.55
C ILE A 49 -7.38 -3.04 2.49
N THR A 50 -7.25 -2.79 3.79
CA THR A 50 -7.50 -3.77 4.85
C THR A 50 -8.39 -3.17 5.92
N GLU A 51 -9.43 -3.91 6.34
CA GLU A 51 -10.26 -3.57 7.48
C GLU A 51 -9.59 -4.07 8.77
N TYR A 52 -9.58 -3.23 9.78
CA TYR A 52 -9.10 -3.53 11.12
C TYR A 52 -10.28 -3.51 12.10
N VAL A 53 -10.28 -4.45 13.01
CA VAL A 53 -11.29 -4.54 14.06
C VAL A 53 -10.59 -4.65 15.41
N SER A 54 -10.87 -3.72 16.31
CA SER A 54 -10.43 -3.77 17.70
C SER A 54 -11.62 -3.98 18.63
N LYS A 55 -11.44 -4.78 19.66
CA LYS A 55 -12.43 -4.96 20.71
C LYS A 55 -11.82 -4.50 22.04
N PRO A 56 -12.02 -3.23 22.42
CA PRO A 56 -11.54 -2.70 23.69
C PRO A 56 -12.06 -3.52 24.86
N LYS A 57 -11.26 -3.72 25.91
CA LYS A 57 -11.64 -4.52 27.07
C LYS A 57 -12.71 -3.85 27.95
N ASP A 58 -12.84 -2.53 27.82
CA ASP A 58 -13.73 -1.66 28.60
C ASP A 58 -15.09 -1.40 27.96
N ARG A 59 -15.32 -1.88 26.72
CA ARG A 59 -16.55 -1.65 25.94
C ARG A 59 -17.05 -2.90 25.26
N MET A 60 -18.39 -3.01 25.14
CA MET A 60 -19.02 -4.13 24.40
C MET A 60 -18.93 -3.95 22.87
N GLN A 61 -18.76 -2.72 22.39
CA GLN A 61 -18.73 -2.42 20.96
C GLN A 61 -17.31 -2.52 20.39
N SER A 62 -17.20 -3.18 19.24
CA SER A 62 -15.96 -3.23 18.46
C SER A 62 -15.78 -1.93 17.68
N GLU A 63 -14.57 -1.41 17.65
CA GLU A 63 -14.16 -0.32 16.78
C GLU A 63 -13.67 -0.91 15.47
N ARG A 64 -14.04 -0.28 14.35
CA ARG A 64 -13.66 -0.71 13.00
C ARG A 64 -13.12 0.46 12.22
N TRP A 65 -12.03 0.24 11.52
CA TRP A 65 -11.44 1.23 10.62
C TRP A 65 -10.73 0.54 9.46
N PHE A 66 -10.48 1.29 8.39
CA PHE A 66 -9.65 0.84 7.28
C PHE A 66 -8.28 1.51 7.34
N ASN A 67 -7.25 0.83 6.84
CA ASN A 67 -5.96 1.51 6.65
C ASN A 67 -6.11 2.70 5.69
N TYR A 68 -6.96 2.55 4.65
CA TYR A 68 -7.35 3.61 3.72
C TYR A 68 -8.84 3.49 3.40
N PRO A 69 -9.65 4.56 3.57
CA PRO A 69 -11.05 4.55 3.13
C PRO A 69 -11.13 4.42 1.61
N TYR A 70 -11.94 3.48 1.13
CA TYR A 70 -12.10 3.22 -0.30
C TYR A 70 -12.48 4.47 -1.09
N GLN A 71 -13.47 5.22 -0.61
CA GLN A 71 -13.98 6.41 -1.31
C GLN A 71 -12.93 7.54 -1.39
N ALA A 72 -12.09 7.70 -0.39
CA ALA A 72 -10.99 8.68 -0.44
C ALA A 72 -9.97 8.32 -1.53
N LEU A 73 -9.63 7.03 -1.67
CA LEU A 73 -8.74 6.56 -2.74
C LEU A 73 -9.40 6.66 -4.11
N GLU A 74 -10.68 6.27 -4.24
CA GLU A 74 -11.44 6.34 -5.48
C GLU A 74 -11.47 7.77 -6.02
N GLU A 75 -11.87 8.74 -5.20
CA GLU A 75 -11.90 10.14 -5.59
C GLU A 75 -10.50 10.66 -5.97
N SER A 76 -9.46 10.24 -5.25
CA SER A 76 -8.08 10.64 -5.55
C SER A 76 -7.59 10.08 -6.89
N VAL A 77 -7.89 8.82 -7.20
CA VAL A 77 -7.52 8.17 -8.46
C VAL A 77 -8.30 8.76 -9.63
N VAL A 78 -9.61 8.98 -9.46
CA VAL A 78 -10.45 9.62 -10.46
C VAL A 78 -9.94 11.04 -10.76
N ASN A 79 -9.65 11.84 -9.73
CA ASN A 79 -9.10 13.18 -9.87
C ASN A 79 -7.76 13.17 -10.61
N ALA A 80 -6.85 12.26 -10.29
CA ALA A 80 -5.58 12.13 -10.98
C ALA A 80 -5.74 11.85 -12.48
N MET A 81 -6.68 10.96 -12.85
CA MET A 81 -6.97 10.66 -14.24
C MET A 81 -7.76 11.77 -14.93
N TYR A 82 -8.66 12.46 -14.23
CA TYR A 82 -9.48 13.53 -14.80
C TYR A 82 -8.66 14.80 -15.11
N HIS A 83 -7.73 15.16 -14.21
CA HIS A 83 -7.01 16.44 -14.29
C HIS A 83 -5.64 16.37 -14.94
N ARG A 84 -5.12 15.16 -15.24
CA ARG A 84 -3.80 15.01 -15.89
C ARG A 84 -3.76 15.68 -17.26
N ASP A 85 -2.58 16.00 -17.71
CA ASP A 85 -2.34 16.35 -19.11
C ASP A 85 -2.14 15.09 -19.94
N TYR A 86 -3.01 14.84 -20.92
CA TYR A 86 -2.93 13.67 -21.79
C TYR A 86 -1.88 13.81 -22.91
N GLN A 87 -1.29 15.00 -23.08
CA GLN A 87 -0.16 15.23 -23.98
C GLN A 87 1.17 14.81 -23.35
N GLU A 88 1.22 14.77 -22.01
CA GLU A 88 2.40 14.30 -21.28
C GLU A 88 2.63 12.80 -21.48
N GLN A 89 3.92 12.45 -21.72
CA GLN A 89 4.35 11.07 -21.97
C GLN A 89 4.66 10.29 -20.68
N GLN A 90 4.04 10.67 -19.59
CA GLN A 90 4.16 10.02 -18.28
C GLN A 90 2.81 9.47 -17.83
N GLU A 91 2.81 8.39 -17.11
CA GLU A 91 1.62 7.78 -16.52
C GLU A 91 1.23 8.44 -15.21
N VAL A 92 0.05 8.10 -14.68
CA VAL A 92 -0.26 8.33 -13.28
C VAL A 92 0.42 7.24 -12.46
N GLU A 93 1.26 7.64 -11.50
CA GLU A 93 1.95 6.73 -10.60
C GLU A 93 1.27 6.72 -9.23
N ILE A 94 0.99 5.54 -8.73
CA ILE A 94 0.48 5.32 -7.37
C ILE A 94 1.55 4.53 -6.62
N THR A 95 2.18 5.17 -5.64
CA THR A 95 3.19 4.53 -4.79
C THR A 95 2.60 4.24 -3.42
N VAL A 96 2.62 2.98 -3.02
CA VAL A 96 2.16 2.52 -1.70
C VAL A 96 3.37 2.22 -0.83
N GLU A 97 3.49 2.92 0.29
CA GLU A 97 4.58 2.81 1.26
C GLU A 97 4.01 2.64 2.68
N PRO A 98 4.82 2.25 3.68
CA PRO A 98 4.35 2.09 5.06
C PRO A 98 3.67 3.34 5.64
N GLU A 99 4.13 4.53 5.24
CA GLU A 99 3.60 5.79 5.75
C GLU A 99 2.29 6.20 5.08
N GLY A 100 2.01 5.71 3.87
CA GLY A 100 0.83 6.13 3.12
C GLY A 100 0.91 5.86 1.63
N ILE A 101 -0.07 6.37 0.91
CA ILE A 101 -0.19 6.27 -0.55
C ILE A 101 0.09 7.63 -1.17
N ARG A 102 0.99 7.66 -2.16
CA ARG A 102 1.26 8.83 -3.01
C ARG A 102 0.65 8.59 -4.38
N ILE A 103 -0.13 9.56 -4.86
CA ILE A 103 -0.72 9.55 -6.19
C ILE A 103 -0.17 10.75 -6.95
N LEU A 104 0.67 10.49 -7.92
CA LEU A 104 1.35 11.49 -8.74
C LEU A 104 0.74 11.54 -10.14
N SER A 105 0.34 12.72 -10.57
CA SER A 105 -0.02 13.02 -11.95
C SER A 105 0.74 14.22 -12.46
N LEU A 106 1.24 14.15 -13.69
CA LEU A 106 1.82 15.32 -14.34
C LEU A 106 0.70 16.24 -14.84
N SER A 107 0.98 17.51 -14.76
CA SER A 107 0.08 18.64 -14.83
C SER A 107 -0.48 18.98 -13.46
N GLY A 108 0.11 20.01 -12.88
CA GLY A 108 -0.29 20.54 -11.60
C GLY A 108 -1.64 21.25 -11.63
N PRO A 109 -2.11 21.70 -10.48
CA PRO A 109 -3.38 22.41 -10.31
C PRO A 109 -3.37 23.75 -11.05
N ASP A 110 -4.54 24.21 -11.48
CA ASP A 110 -4.69 25.49 -12.16
C ASP A 110 -4.08 26.65 -11.33
N ARG A 111 -3.40 27.57 -12.00
CA ARG A 111 -2.71 28.70 -11.33
C ARG A 111 -3.66 29.69 -10.63
N SER A 112 -4.96 29.62 -10.92
CA SER A 112 -5.97 30.39 -10.17
C SER A 112 -6.19 29.89 -8.75
N ILE A 113 -5.76 28.66 -8.43
CA ILE A 113 -5.82 28.10 -7.09
C ILE A 113 -4.60 28.60 -6.30
N SER A 114 -4.83 29.27 -5.17
CA SER A 114 -3.74 29.77 -4.34
C SER A 114 -2.91 28.63 -3.71
N ASN A 115 -1.63 28.89 -3.44
CA ASN A 115 -0.78 27.94 -2.72
C ASN A 115 -1.30 27.64 -1.31
N GLU A 116 -1.93 28.62 -0.68
CA GLU A 116 -2.55 28.47 0.64
C GLU A 116 -3.72 27.47 0.59
N ALA A 117 -4.62 27.61 -0.40
CA ALA A 117 -5.74 26.67 -0.58
C ALA A 117 -5.25 25.23 -0.82
N LEU A 118 -4.14 25.04 -1.56
CA LEU A 118 -3.53 23.74 -1.76
C LEU A 118 -2.95 23.16 -0.46
N ARG A 119 -2.20 23.97 0.32
CA ARG A 119 -1.63 23.55 1.60
C ARG A 119 -2.72 23.20 2.63
N GLU A 120 -3.77 23.97 2.68
CA GLU A 120 -4.90 23.69 3.55
C GLU A 120 -5.72 22.47 3.11
N CYS A 121 -5.52 22.03 1.87
CA CYS A 121 -6.23 20.90 1.27
C CYS A 121 -7.75 21.00 1.48
N LYS A 122 -8.27 22.22 1.26
CA LYS A 122 -9.69 22.55 1.34
C LYS A 122 -10.33 22.48 -0.05
N SER A 123 -11.57 22.97 -0.17
CA SER A 123 -12.26 23.05 -1.46
C SER A 123 -11.46 23.90 -2.45
N LEU A 124 -11.06 23.31 -3.56
CA LEU A 124 -10.31 23.98 -4.62
C LEU A 124 -11.30 24.49 -5.67
N HIS A 125 -11.56 25.78 -5.67
CA HIS A 125 -12.48 26.40 -6.63
C HIS A 125 -11.73 26.81 -7.91
N SER A 126 -11.56 25.89 -8.85
CA SER A 126 -11.21 26.23 -10.21
C SER A 126 -12.28 25.70 -11.16
N ARG A 127 -12.73 26.53 -12.08
CA ARG A 127 -13.67 26.12 -13.15
C ARG A 127 -12.94 25.84 -14.46
N ARG A 128 -11.63 25.82 -14.47
CA ARG A 128 -10.81 25.53 -15.64
C ARG A 128 -10.41 24.08 -15.64
N TYR A 129 -11.19 23.25 -16.30
CA TYR A 129 -10.88 21.83 -16.47
C TYR A 129 -10.20 21.60 -17.82
N LYS A 130 -9.08 20.93 -17.84
CA LYS A 130 -8.36 20.60 -19.08
C LYS A 130 -9.15 19.60 -19.94
N ASN A 131 -9.84 18.67 -19.32
CA ASN A 131 -10.49 17.52 -19.97
C ASN A 131 -12.02 17.54 -19.78
N ASN A 132 -12.71 18.64 -20.12
CA ASN A 132 -14.15 18.78 -19.89
C ASN A 132 -14.98 17.61 -20.42
N ARG A 133 -14.72 17.19 -21.68
CA ARG A 133 -15.46 16.06 -22.27
C ARG A 133 -15.23 14.73 -21.55
N LEU A 134 -14.03 14.53 -21.01
CA LEU A 134 -13.75 13.36 -20.16
C LEU A 134 -14.53 13.45 -18.86
N GLY A 135 -14.63 14.63 -18.26
CA GLY A 135 -15.44 14.86 -17.07
C GLY A 135 -16.90 14.53 -17.28
N ASP A 136 -17.50 15.02 -18.37
CA ASP A 136 -18.89 14.68 -18.75
C ASP A 136 -19.07 13.16 -18.89
N PHE A 137 -18.14 12.49 -19.56
CA PHE A 137 -18.17 11.05 -19.74
C PHE A 137 -18.00 10.27 -18.44
N LEU A 138 -17.08 10.69 -17.56
CA LEU A 138 -16.91 10.05 -16.24
C LEU A 138 -18.14 10.23 -15.36
N LYS A 139 -18.83 11.37 -15.49
CA LYS A 139 -20.07 11.66 -14.77
C LYS A 139 -21.22 10.76 -15.25
N GLU A 140 -21.36 10.53 -16.56
CA GLU A 140 -22.34 9.59 -17.11
C GLU A 140 -22.11 8.13 -16.63
N LEU A 141 -20.88 7.81 -16.22
CA LEU A 141 -20.50 6.50 -15.69
C LEU A 141 -20.50 6.43 -14.15
N ASP A 142 -21.03 7.46 -13.48
CA ASP A 142 -21.06 7.62 -12.01
C ASP A 142 -19.66 7.49 -11.36
N LEU A 143 -18.61 7.89 -12.09
CA LEU A 143 -17.23 7.88 -11.58
C LEU A 143 -16.80 9.23 -11.01
N THR A 144 -17.56 10.30 -11.21
CA THR A 144 -17.34 11.63 -10.60
C THR A 144 -18.64 12.41 -10.56
N GLU A 145 -18.78 13.27 -9.55
CA GLU A 145 -19.94 14.18 -9.45
C GLU A 145 -19.75 15.49 -10.23
N GLY A 146 -18.50 15.86 -10.55
CA GLY A 146 -18.18 17.06 -11.33
C GLY A 146 -18.51 18.39 -10.67
N ARG A 147 -18.58 18.44 -9.33
CA ARG A 147 -19.05 19.62 -8.54
C ARG A 147 -17.96 20.30 -7.71
N CYS A 148 -16.68 20.07 -7.98
CA CYS A 148 -15.54 20.56 -7.17
C CYS A 148 -15.58 20.06 -5.71
N THR A 149 -16.20 18.93 -5.46
CA THR A 149 -16.33 18.33 -4.12
C THR A 149 -15.25 17.29 -3.82
N GLY A 150 -14.39 16.97 -4.78
CA GLY A 150 -13.44 15.88 -4.67
C GLY A 150 -12.50 15.98 -3.46
N ILE A 151 -11.82 17.12 -3.28
CA ILE A 151 -10.91 17.30 -2.13
C ILE A 151 -11.66 17.29 -0.79
N PRO A 152 -12.79 18.02 -0.63
CA PRO A 152 -13.63 17.86 0.56
C PRO A 152 -14.05 16.43 0.84
N THR A 153 -14.50 15.68 -0.17
CA THR A 153 -14.91 14.28 -0.03
C THR A 153 -13.76 13.41 0.48
N ILE A 154 -12.55 13.57 -0.06
CA ILE A 154 -11.35 12.86 0.41
C ILE A 154 -11.13 13.13 1.91
N GLN A 155 -11.15 14.40 2.33
CA GLN A 155 -10.91 14.77 3.72
C GLN A 155 -12.02 14.27 4.67
N ASP A 156 -13.29 14.36 4.23
CA ASP A 156 -14.44 13.89 5.02
C ASP A 156 -14.40 12.38 5.22
N GLU A 157 -14.06 11.61 4.19
CA GLU A 157 -13.94 10.15 4.28
C GLU A 157 -12.76 9.72 5.17
N LEU A 158 -11.63 10.45 5.10
CA LEU A 158 -10.51 10.24 6.03
C LEU A 158 -10.92 10.56 7.47
N ALA A 159 -11.61 11.67 7.70
CA ALA A 159 -12.07 12.07 9.03
C ALA A 159 -13.08 11.06 9.60
N LYS A 160 -14.04 10.57 8.81
CA LYS A 160 -15.00 9.52 9.22
C LYS A 160 -14.29 8.22 9.62
N ASN A 161 -13.20 7.88 8.94
CA ASN A 161 -12.40 6.71 9.26
C ASN A 161 -11.49 6.90 10.48
N GLY A 162 -11.32 8.13 10.98
CA GLY A 162 -10.34 8.48 12.02
C GLY A 162 -8.90 8.55 11.50
N SER A 163 -8.71 8.68 10.19
CA SER A 163 -7.40 8.78 9.54
C SER A 163 -6.86 10.21 9.59
N PRO A 164 -5.53 10.39 9.54
CA PRO A 164 -4.92 11.70 9.35
C PRO A 164 -5.35 12.33 8.01
N ARG A 165 -5.25 13.65 7.92
CA ARG A 165 -5.64 14.40 6.73
C ARG A 165 -4.71 14.12 5.55
N ALA A 166 -5.27 14.04 4.34
CA ALA A 166 -4.48 14.06 3.12
C ALA A 166 -3.80 15.41 2.91
N SER A 167 -2.68 15.41 2.20
CA SER A 167 -1.96 16.60 1.79
C SER A 167 -1.73 16.65 0.29
N ILE A 168 -1.56 17.88 -0.24
CA ILE A 168 -1.29 18.15 -1.64
C ILE A 168 0.06 18.83 -1.75
N GLU A 169 0.86 18.36 -2.70
CA GLU A 169 2.14 18.95 -3.06
C GLU A 169 2.20 19.25 -4.56
N THR A 170 2.82 20.35 -4.92
CA THR A 170 3.14 20.77 -6.28
C THR A 170 4.32 21.74 -6.24
N ASP A 171 5.02 21.91 -7.35
CA ASP A 171 6.08 22.92 -7.51
C ASP A 171 5.52 24.31 -7.84
N GLU A 172 6.40 25.32 -7.90
CA GLU A 172 6.04 26.70 -8.25
C GLU A 172 5.54 26.82 -9.69
N GLU A 173 6.03 25.96 -10.56
CA GLU A 173 5.66 25.93 -11.98
C GLU A 173 4.34 25.22 -12.24
N ARG A 174 3.82 24.51 -11.22
CA ARG A 174 2.62 23.65 -11.32
C ARG A 174 2.78 22.56 -12.36
N SER A 175 3.96 21.92 -12.38
CA SER A 175 4.27 20.86 -13.34
C SER A 175 3.67 19.50 -12.94
N TYR A 176 3.43 19.28 -11.64
CA TYR A 176 2.83 18.05 -11.12
C TYR A 176 1.80 18.32 -10.02
N PHE A 177 0.98 17.33 -9.77
CA PHE A 177 0.08 17.24 -8.63
C PHE A 177 0.35 15.93 -7.89
N LEU A 178 0.76 16.03 -6.64
CA LEU A 178 0.98 14.89 -5.76
C LEU A 178 -0.03 14.93 -4.61
N MET A 179 -0.88 13.91 -4.53
CA MET A 179 -1.75 13.68 -3.38
C MET A 179 -1.09 12.64 -2.47
N PHE A 180 -0.93 12.96 -1.20
CA PHE A 180 -0.50 12.03 -0.18
C PHE A 180 -1.65 11.70 0.76
N ILE A 181 -1.96 10.42 0.88
CA ILE A 181 -2.97 9.86 1.78
C ILE A 181 -2.24 9.05 2.84
N PRO A 182 -2.13 9.54 4.07
CA PRO A 182 -1.44 8.81 5.14
C PRO A 182 -2.22 7.57 5.54
N VAL A 183 -1.50 6.55 6.02
CA VAL A 183 -2.10 5.37 6.62
C VAL A 183 -2.81 5.74 7.94
N HIS A 184 -3.88 5.02 8.27
CA HIS A 184 -4.54 5.19 9.57
C HIS A 184 -3.58 4.82 10.72
N GLU A 185 -3.48 5.66 11.75
CA GLU A 185 -2.52 5.51 12.86
C GLU A 185 -2.64 4.16 13.58
N GLY A 186 -3.85 3.62 13.69
CA GLY A 186 -4.11 2.32 14.29
C GLY A 186 -3.58 1.11 13.51
N CYS A 187 -2.98 1.30 12.33
CA CYS A 187 -2.50 0.19 11.50
C CYS A 187 -1.01 -0.10 11.67
N GLY A 188 -0.26 0.78 12.32
CA GLY A 188 1.20 0.74 12.36
C GLY A 188 1.83 0.93 10.97
N ASN A 189 3.14 1.11 10.91
CA ASN A 189 3.87 1.37 9.65
C ASN A 189 4.19 0.06 8.90
N VAL A 190 3.18 -0.73 8.58
CA VAL A 190 3.38 -2.00 7.84
C VAL A 190 2.40 -2.08 6.67
N VAL A 191 2.91 -2.11 5.45
CA VAL A 191 2.11 -2.45 4.27
C VAL A 191 1.81 -3.95 4.31
N ARG A 192 0.59 -4.33 4.66
CA ARG A 192 0.13 -5.71 4.55
C ARG A 192 -0.48 -5.90 3.17
N MET A 193 0.20 -6.68 2.33
CA MET A 193 -0.39 -7.17 1.09
C MET A 193 -1.29 -8.37 1.40
N LYS A 194 -2.51 -8.36 0.89
CA LYS A 194 -3.37 -9.53 0.92
C LYS A 194 -2.87 -10.52 -0.13
N ASP A 195 -2.55 -11.73 0.30
CA ASP A 195 -2.31 -12.82 -0.65
C ASP A 195 -3.61 -13.14 -1.39
N ASN A 196 -3.50 -13.50 -2.68
CA ASN A 196 -4.62 -13.81 -3.58
C ASN A 196 -5.50 -15.00 -3.14
N THR A 197 -5.31 -15.54 -1.94
CA THR A 197 -6.03 -16.69 -1.40
C THR A 197 -7.19 -16.33 -0.45
N GLY A 198 -7.49 -15.05 -0.26
CA GLY A 198 -8.73 -14.63 0.45
C GLY A 198 -8.79 -14.93 1.95
N THR A 199 -7.71 -15.32 2.58
CA THR A 199 -7.68 -15.58 4.01
C THR A 199 -7.12 -14.39 4.77
N SER A 200 -8.00 -13.64 5.42
CA SER A 200 -7.63 -12.57 6.34
C SER A 200 -6.91 -13.16 7.55
N LEU A 201 -5.61 -12.97 7.64
CA LEU A 201 -4.90 -13.13 8.91
C LEU A 201 -5.28 -11.96 9.81
N SER A 202 -6.40 -12.10 10.50
CA SER A 202 -6.80 -11.22 11.59
C SER A 202 -5.98 -11.52 12.84
N ASN A 203 -5.53 -10.46 13.45
CA ASN A 203 -4.96 -10.30 14.78
C ASN A 203 -3.46 -10.47 14.93
N MET A 204 -2.79 -9.29 15.05
CA MET A 204 -1.88 -9.08 16.17
C MET A 204 -1.66 -7.58 16.39
N GLY A 205 -2.38 -7.06 17.40
CA GLY A 205 -2.02 -5.81 18.04
C GLY A 205 -0.72 -5.99 18.84
N GLN A 206 0.04 -4.93 18.91
CA GLN A 206 1.11 -4.57 19.84
C GLN A 206 1.52 -5.66 20.84
N ASP A 207 2.75 -6.18 20.68
CA ASP A 207 3.61 -6.50 21.81
C ASP A 207 5.07 -6.60 21.31
N GLU A 208 5.84 -5.57 21.59
CA GLU A 208 7.30 -5.58 21.45
C GLU A 208 8.01 -6.39 22.56
N THR A 209 7.33 -7.27 23.23
CA THR A 209 7.92 -8.16 24.23
C THR A 209 7.34 -9.55 24.12
N ASN A 210 7.99 -10.42 23.35
CA ASN A 210 8.06 -11.87 23.56
C ASN A 210 8.18 -12.66 22.24
N VAL A 211 9.35 -12.58 21.59
CA VAL A 211 9.76 -13.57 20.58
C VAL A 211 9.81 -14.99 21.21
N ALA A 212 10.02 -15.07 22.51
CA ALA A 212 10.11 -16.34 23.25
C ALA A 212 8.77 -17.11 23.35
N GLN A 213 7.61 -16.48 23.11
CA GLN A 213 6.30 -17.15 23.21
C GLN A 213 5.75 -17.70 21.88
N ARG A 214 6.45 -17.46 20.75
CA ARG A 214 6.00 -17.92 19.42
C ARG A 214 6.69 -19.20 18.93
N LEU A 215 7.60 -19.74 19.71
CA LEU A 215 8.28 -20.97 19.36
C LEU A 215 7.40 -22.18 19.66
N PRO A 216 7.26 -23.14 18.72
CA PRO A 216 6.64 -24.41 19.02
C PRO A 216 7.33 -25.07 20.23
N LYS A 217 6.53 -25.62 21.16
CA LYS A 217 7.04 -26.23 22.41
C LYS A 217 8.07 -27.35 22.17
N ASP A 218 8.06 -27.92 20.99
CA ASP A 218 8.92 -29.05 20.60
C ASP A 218 10.16 -28.62 19.78
N CYS A 219 10.45 -27.30 19.68
CA CYS A 219 11.63 -26.84 18.95
C CYS A 219 12.93 -27.22 19.67
N PRO A 220 13.84 -27.95 19.01
CA PRO A 220 15.14 -28.27 19.59
C PRO A 220 15.93 -27.01 19.96
N LYS A 221 16.39 -26.90 21.21
CA LYS A 221 17.12 -25.71 21.72
C LYS A 221 18.29 -25.29 20.83
N ILE A 222 18.95 -26.26 20.18
CA ILE A 222 20.11 -26.02 19.31
C ILE A 222 19.71 -25.33 17.98
N ALA A 223 18.46 -25.43 17.55
CA ALA A 223 17.96 -24.83 16.29
C ALA A 223 17.03 -23.63 16.53
N GLN A 224 16.78 -23.28 17.78
CA GLN A 224 15.84 -22.24 18.17
C GLN A 224 16.15 -20.88 17.53
N SER A 225 17.41 -20.41 17.64
CA SER A 225 17.82 -19.15 17.00
C SER A 225 17.69 -19.13 15.48
N THR A 226 17.82 -20.30 14.84
CA THR A 226 17.63 -20.45 13.39
C THR A 226 16.14 -20.38 13.03
N LEU A 227 15.27 -20.98 13.83
CA LEU A 227 13.82 -20.88 13.66
C LEU A 227 13.31 -19.45 13.89
N GLU A 228 13.81 -18.77 14.92
CA GLU A 228 13.51 -17.35 15.18
C GLU A 228 13.88 -16.46 14.00
N ALA A 229 15.07 -16.63 13.43
CA ALA A 229 15.50 -15.86 12.27
C ALA A 229 14.65 -16.17 11.02
N ILE A 230 14.20 -17.41 10.83
CA ILE A 230 13.29 -17.80 9.76
C ILE A 230 11.88 -17.22 9.97
N ILE A 231 11.38 -17.15 11.21
CA ILE A 231 10.11 -16.53 11.54
C ILE A 231 10.14 -15.02 11.24
N GLN A 232 11.27 -14.35 11.51
CA GLN A 232 11.45 -12.93 11.22
C GLN A 232 11.55 -12.65 9.72
N ASP A 233 12.29 -13.48 8.98
CA ASP A 233 12.42 -13.38 7.52
C ASP A 233 12.26 -14.76 6.87
N PRO A 234 11.06 -15.10 6.36
CA PRO A 234 10.82 -16.35 5.67
C PRO A 234 11.64 -16.55 4.38
N TYR A 235 12.15 -15.48 3.79
CA TYR A 235 12.95 -15.52 2.57
C TYR A 235 14.45 -15.64 2.83
N ILE A 236 14.86 -15.59 4.09
CA ILE A 236 16.26 -15.61 4.51
C ILE A 236 17.01 -16.79 3.89
N THR A 237 18.14 -16.52 3.27
CA THR A 237 19.00 -17.52 2.65
C THR A 237 19.94 -18.16 3.68
N ILE A 238 20.53 -19.30 3.34
CA ILE A 238 21.50 -19.97 4.20
C ILE A 238 22.73 -19.09 4.45
N GLY A 239 23.17 -18.32 3.44
CA GLY A 239 24.28 -17.36 3.59
C GLY A 239 23.93 -16.25 4.58
N GLN A 240 22.78 -15.64 4.44
CA GLN A 240 22.30 -14.59 5.37
C GLN A 240 22.11 -15.14 6.80
N LEU A 241 21.54 -16.34 6.97
CA LEU A 241 21.47 -17.02 8.27
C LEU A 241 22.86 -17.24 8.89
N SER A 242 23.84 -17.58 8.06
CA SER A 242 25.24 -17.74 8.50
C SER A 242 25.83 -16.44 9.02
N GLU A 243 25.57 -15.33 8.35
CA GLU A 243 26.04 -13.99 8.74
C GLU A 243 25.33 -13.48 10.00
N VAL A 244 24.00 -13.53 10.03
CA VAL A 244 23.18 -13.05 11.16
C VAL A 244 23.46 -13.81 12.43
N LEU A 245 23.53 -15.15 12.34
CA LEU A 245 23.77 -16.01 13.53
C LEU A 245 25.25 -16.24 13.84
N LYS A 246 26.16 -15.71 13.00
CA LYS A 246 27.64 -15.89 13.12
C LYS A 246 28.02 -17.38 13.21
N LEU A 247 27.38 -18.22 12.40
CA LEU A 247 27.59 -19.66 12.35
C LEU A 247 28.01 -20.09 10.93
N SER A 248 28.73 -21.20 10.81
CA SER A 248 29.08 -21.71 9.49
C SER A 248 27.83 -22.17 8.73
N GLU A 249 27.83 -22.02 7.40
CA GLU A 249 26.73 -22.53 6.54
C GLU A 249 26.43 -24.02 6.77
N ARG A 250 27.46 -24.82 7.08
CA ARG A 250 27.32 -26.25 7.40
C ARG A 250 26.44 -26.41 8.66
N THR A 251 26.69 -25.61 9.69
CA THR A 251 25.89 -25.62 10.91
C THR A 251 24.46 -25.21 10.64
N ILE A 252 24.25 -24.16 9.85
CA ILE A 252 22.91 -23.71 9.44
C ILE A 252 22.16 -24.79 8.67
N LYS A 253 22.81 -25.43 7.68
CA LYS A 253 22.23 -26.55 6.92
C LYS A 253 21.78 -27.69 7.83
N ASN A 254 22.58 -28.02 8.85
CA ASN A 254 22.24 -29.08 9.80
C ASN A 254 21.03 -28.69 10.67
N ARG A 255 20.96 -27.42 11.13
CA ARG A 255 19.83 -26.92 11.91
C ARG A 255 18.54 -26.87 11.09
N ILE A 256 18.61 -26.44 9.83
CA ILE A 256 17.49 -26.48 8.90
C ILE A 256 17.01 -27.91 8.65
N ALA A 257 17.94 -28.86 8.48
CA ALA A 257 17.61 -30.30 8.30
C ALA A 257 16.88 -30.84 9.56
N LEU A 258 17.33 -30.42 10.75
CA LEU A 258 16.69 -30.80 12.01
C LEU A 258 15.27 -30.20 12.09
N LEU A 259 15.09 -28.92 11.83
CA LEU A 259 13.78 -28.25 11.87
C LEU A 259 12.79 -28.86 10.86
N LYS A 260 13.27 -29.25 9.68
CA LYS A 260 12.46 -29.98 8.68
C LYS A 260 12.05 -31.37 9.16
N ARG A 261 12.97 -32.11 9.79
CA ARG A 261 12.69 -33.47 10.30
C ARG A 261 11.65 -33.43 11.42
N GLU A 262 11.69 -32.40 12.27
CA GLU A 262 10.72 -32.19 13.34
C GLU A 262 9.40 -31.56 12.83
N GLY A 263 9.26 -31.35 11.51
CA GLY A 263 8.05 -30.79 10.90
C GLY A 263 7.78 -29.31 11.20
N LEU A 264 8.77 -28.59 11.71
CA LEU A 264 8.61 -27.19 12.17
C LEU A 264 8.74 -26.18 11.03
N ILE A 265 9.44 -26.53 9.95
CA ILE A 265 9.56 -25.69 8.75
C ILE A 265 9.48 -26.53 7.48
N THR A 266 8.92 -25.91 6.44
CA THR A 266 8.94 -26.47 5.08
C THR A 266 9.45 -25.44 4.08
N ARG A 267 9.99 -25.87 2.94
CA ARG A 267 10.44 -24.96 1.89
C ARG A 267 9.40 -24.93 0.78
N ILE A 268 8.82 -23.77 0.53
CA ILE A 268 7.87 -23.58 -0.54
C ILE A 268 8.56 -22.90 -1.74
N GLY A 269 8.37 -23.43 -2.94
CA GLY A 269 8.92 -22.88 -4.18
C GLY A 269 10.30 -23.42 -4.59
N SER A 270 10.99 -22.70 -5.46
CA SER A 270 12.26 -23.12 -6.05
C SER A 270 13.44 -22.90 -5.10
N ARG A 271 14.61 -23.49 -5.48
CA ARG A 271 15.85 -23.36 -4.69
C ARG A 271 16.36 -21.91 -4.61
N THR A 272 16.03 -21.08 -5.59
CA THR A 272 16.51 -19.71 -5.74
C THR A 272 15.46 -18.65 -5.40
N SER A 273 14.15 -18.95 -5.50
CA SER A 273 13.06 -18.01 -5.29
C SER A 273 11.99 -18.51 -4.29
N GLY A 274 12.25 -19.58 -3.56
CA GLY A 274 11.34 -20.12 -2.56
C GLY A 274 11.52 -19.44 -1.19
N TYR A 275 10.54 -19.66 -0.30
CA TYR A 275 10.55 -19.19 1.07
C TYR A 275 10.37 -20.34 2.07
N TRP A 276 10.62 -20.05 3.34
CA TRP A 276 10.42 -20.99 4.45
C TRP A 276 9.04 -20.77 5.05
N GLU A 277 8.28 -21.82 5.16
CA GLU A 277 7.01 -21.84 5.88
C GLU A 277 7.22 -22.53 7.23
N VAL A 278 6.76 -21.90 8.30
CA VAL A 278 6.75 -22.46 9.65
C VAL A 278 5.40 -23.12 9.85
N VAL A 279 5.42 -24.39 10.22
CA VAL A 279 4.23 -25.26 10.35
C VAL A 279 3.62 -25.17 11.76
#